data_37f2f1fefb83e016361eeffbd050bd4e
#
_entry.id   37f2f1fefb83e016361eeffbd050bd4e
#
_cell.length_a   1.000
_cell.length_b   1.000
_cell.length_c   1.000
_cell.angle_alpha   90.00
_cell.angle_beta   90.00
_cell.angle_gamma   90.00
#
_symmetry.space_group_name_H-M   'P 1'
#
loop_
_entity.id
_entity.type
_entity.pdbx_description
1 polymer ?
#
loop_
_entity_poly.entity_id
_entity_poly.type
_entity_poly.pdbx_seq_one_letter_code
_entity_poly.pdbx_strand_id
1 'polypeptide(L)'
;MKTSAFLHSLIGAALLHTAAPIASSQEKPEPAASPTKAPVPPPTAPPAPPKRKILNFTAPKNAGPTGPRVDGDGGSRTGGGKLPFICVLAPKQIALTTQAQPALFWFQTEPSNAGFELTVTEPKKAEPLLSLKGGEKQAGGTHSVSLAKHKVTLVPNVSYQWSIALVPDAKNRSKDLIASGYVKRVEAPAGLAAQIEKAAPADRAAIYAQAGFWYDALQSISIAIGEAAKVKDTNAIADLKKMRASLLEQGDLKQAAAADRK
;
A
#
# COMPACT_ATOMS: atom_id res chain seq x y z
N MET A 1 -30.99 16.57 40.60
CA MET A 1 -31.02 16.11 42.02
C MET A 1 -29.83 15.22 42.27
N LYS A 2 -28.99 15.60 43.25
CA LYS A 2 -27.97 14.86 44.02
C LYS A 2 -26.77 14.33 43.21
N THR A 3 -25.63 15.04 43.11
CA THR A 3 -24.53 15.27 44.09
C THR A 3 -24.11 14.04 44.91
N SER A 4 -22.87 13.57 44.72
CA SER A 4 -21.95 13.39 45.84
C SER A 4 -20.52 13.20 45.38
N ALA A 5 -19.67 14.11 45.82
CA ALA A 5 -18.22 14.05 45.87
C ALA A 5 -17.78 13.30 47.12
N PHE A 6 -16.63 12.64 47.11
CA PHE A 6 -15.88 12.35 48.34
C PHE A 6 -14.37 12.52 48.10
N LEU A 7 -13.89 13.47 48.84
CA LEU A 7 -12.53 13.92 49.08
C LEU A 7 -12.03 13.33 50.42
N HIS A 8 -10.81 12.78 50.49
CA HIS A 8 -10.01 12.61 51.72
C HIS A 8 -8.56 12.43 51.27
N SER A 9 -7.68 13.26 51.47
CA SER A 9 -6.98 14.05 52.50
C SER A 9 -6.27 13.23 53.59
N LEU A 10 -4.98 13.52 53.67
CA LEU A 10 -4.11 13.83 54.82
C LEU A 10 -3.11 12.82 55.37
N ILE A 11 -1.88 13.33 55.48
CA ILE A 11 -0.88 13.40 56.59
C ILE A 11 0.06 12.18 56.66
N GLY A 12 1.36 12.24 56.59
CA GLY A 12 2.33 13.22 57.12
C GLY A 12 3.12 12.56 58.22
N ALA A 13 4.45 12.42 58.11
CA ALA A 13 5.37 12.39 59.28
C ALA A 13 6.82 12.57 58.84
N ALA A 14 7.41 13.64 59.26
CA ALA A 14 8.83 13.93 59.28
C ALA A 14 9.49 13.27 60.50
N LEU A 15 10.66 12.77 60.38
CA LEU A 15 11.58 12.44 61.50
C LEU A 15 12.95 13.02 61.20
N LEU A 16 13.26 14.09 61.93
CA LEU A 16 14.63 14.58 62.14
C LEU A 16 15.42 13.57 62.97
N HIS A 17 16.66 13.35 62.62
CA HIS A 17 17.69 12.92 63.57
C HIS A 17 19.00 13.71 63.34
N THR A 18 19.47 14.19 64.45
CA THR A 18 20.49 15.15 64.80
C THR A 18 21.92 14.68 64.49
N ALA A 19 22.75 15.71 64.29
CA ALA A 19 24.17 15.67 64.05
C ALA A 19 25.02 15.30 65.30
N ALA A 20 26.22 14.77 65.08
CA ALA A 20 27.40 15.07 65.91
C ALA A 20 28.70 14.93 65.06
N PRO A 21 29.70 15.77 65.27
CA PRO A 21 30.88 15.90 64.43
C PRO A 21 32.07 15.07 64.97
N ILE A 22 32.92 14.56 64.09
CA ILE A 22 34.24 14.05 64.48
C ILE A 22 35.32 14.65 63.56
N ALA A 23 36.38 15.02 64.22
CA ALA A 23 37.52 15.82 63.86
C ALA A 23 38.32 15.47 62.62
N SER A 24 38.78 16.52 62.00
CA SER A 24 39.98 16.83 61.23
C SER A 24 41.15 15.91 61.33
N SER A 25 41.65 15.45 60.19
CA SER A 25 43.06 15.24 59.90
C SER A 25 43.36 15.76 58.51
N GLN A 26 44.15 16.79 58.44
CA GLN A 26 44.70 17.35 57.19
C GLN A 26 45.77 16.42 56.67
N GLU A 27 45.58 15.91 55.47
CA GLU A 27 46.64 15.29 54.66
C GLU A 27 46.89 16.11 53.43
N LYS A 28 48.14 16.39 53.13
CA LYS A 28 48.75 17.28 52.15
C LYS A 28 48.33 16.85 50.73
N PRO A 29 47.93 17.75 49.82
CA PRO A 29 47.58 17.38 48.46
C PRO A 29 48.83 17.04 47.62
N GLU A 30 48.84 15.84 47.09
CA GLU A 30 49.70 15.38 45.99
C GLU A 30 49.21 15.93 44.65
N PRO A 31 50.06 16.31 43.70
CA PRO A 31 49.65 16.93 42.46
C PRO A 31 48.89 15.97 41.57
N ALA A 32 47.65 16.33 41.20
CA ALA A 32 46.76 15.60 40.34
C ALA A 32 47.39 15.34 38.97
N ALA A 33 47.55 14.08 38.61
CA ALA A 33 47.85 13.66 37.23
C ALA A 33 46.70 14.05 36.28
N SER A 34 47.07 14.69 35.19
CA SER A 34 46.16 15.08 34.13
C SER A 34 45.40 13.87 33.57
N PRO A 35 44.06 13.96 33.34
CA PRO A 35 43.35 12.86 32.78
C PRO A 35 43.76 12.58 31.33
N THR A 36 44.34 11.42 31.11
CA THR A 36 44.65 10.90 29.77
C THR A 36 43.33 10.75 29.02
N LYS A 37 43.11 11.56 27.98
CA LYS A 37 41.95 11.52 27.12
C LYS A 37 41.87 10.14 26.45
N ALA A 38 40.86 9.35 26.80
CA ALA A 38 40.59 8.06 26.18
C ALA A 38 40.45 8.24 24.63
N PRO A 39 40.95 7.29 23.83
CA PRO A 39 40.83 7.37 22.38
C PRO A 39 39.36 7.39 22.00
N VAL A 40 38.98 8.41 21.23
CA VAL A 40 37.63 8.50 20.62
C VAL A 40 37.49 7.30 19.67
N PRO A 41 36.47 6.44 19.79
CA PRO A 41 36.28 5.35 18.85
C PRO A 41 36.08 5.94 17.43
N PRO A 42 36.59 5.28 16.40
CA PRO A 42 36.42 5.75 15.02
C PRO A 42 34.93 5.89 14.68
N PRO A 43 34.55 6.88 13.85
CA PRO A 43 33.17 7.09 13.48
C PRO A 43 32.60 5.79 12.87
N THR A 44 31.53 5.31 13.44
CA THR A 44 30.80 4.13 12.94
C THR A 44 30.41 4.42 11.50
N ALA A 45 30.80 3.57 10.57
CA ALA A 45 30.41 3.69 9.16
C ALA A 45 28.89 3.78 9.07
N PRO A 46 28.34 4.64 8.18
CA PRO A 46 26.91 4.74 8.00
C PRO A 46 26.32 3.35 7.72
N PRO A 47 25.15 3.02 8.27
CA PRO A 47 24.53 1.72 8.04
C PRO A 47 24.38 1.47 6.55
N ALA A 48 24.77 0.28 6.10
CA ALA A 48 24.63 -0.12 4.71
C ALA A 48 23.19 0.10 4.24
N PRO A 49 22.98 0.61 3.02
CA PRO A 49 21.64 0.84 2.51
C PRO A 49 20.83 -0.46 2.56
N PRO A 50 19.57 -0.41 3.00
CA PRO A 50 18.76 -1.60 3.13
C PRO A 50 18.71 -2.34 1.79
N LYS A 51 18.99 -3.64 1.81
CA LYS A 51 18.92 -4.50 0.61
C LYS A 51 17.55 -4.31 -0.03
N ARG A 52 17.52 -3.95 -1.32
CA ARG A 52 16.29 -3.72 -2.09
C ARG A 52 15.37 -4.93 -1.93
N LYS A 53 14.23 -4.74 -1.28
CA LYS A 53 13.24 -5.80 -1.14
C LYS A 53 12.52 -5.96 -2.48
N ILE A 54 12.56 -7.15 -3.04
CA ILE A 54 11.78 -7.54 -4.22
C ILE A 54 10.50 -8.20 -3.70
N LEU A 55 9.35 -7.85 -4.26
CA LEU A 55 8.12 -8.58 -3.96
C LEU A 55 8.09 -9.84 -4.81
N ASN A 56 8.04 -10.99 -4.15
CA ASN A 56 7.89 -12.29 -4.79
C ASN A 56 6.42 -12.72 -4.69
N PHE A 57 5.75 -12.80 -5.82
CA PHE A 57 4.36 -13.22 -5.88
C PHE A 57 4.27 -14.73 -6.13
N THR A 58 3.56 -15.42 -5.25
CA THR A 58 3.25 -16.85 -5.42
C THR A 58 1.84 -16.97 -5.98
N ALA A 59 1.72 -17.29 -7.27
CA ALA A 59 0.41 -17.46 -7.89
C ALA A 59 -0.37 -18.62 -7.23
N PRO A 60 -1.63 -18.40 -6.83
CA PRO A 60 -2.41 -19.45 -6.19
C PRO A 60 -2.75 -20.56 -7.19
N LYS A 61 -2.52 -21.83 -6.81
CA LYS A 61 -2.73 -23.00 -7.67
C LYS A 61 -4.21 -23.22 -8.06
N ASN A 62 -5.15 -22.73 -7.25
CA ASN A 62 -6.59 -22.98 -7.37
C ASN A 62 -7.40 -21.68 -7.55
N ALA A 63 -6.88 -20.70 -8.27
CA ALA A 63 -7.60 -19.44 -8.50
C ALA A 63 -8.91 -19.63 -9.32
N GLY A 64 -9.08 -20.78 -9.96
CA GLY A 64 -10.23 -21.14 -10.80
C GLY A 64 -10.00 -20.83 -12.28
N PRO A 65 -10.89 -21.30 -13.18
CA PRO A 65 -10.82 -20.98 -14.58
C PRO A 65 -10.96 -19.47 -14.78
N THR A 66 -10.12 -18.92 -15.64
CA THR A 66 -9.96 -17.48 -15.82
C THR A 66 -10.52 -17.03 -17.15
N GLY A 67 -11.24 -15.90 -17.10
CA GLY A 67 -11.27 -15.05 -18.28
C GLY A 67 -9.93 -14.29 -18.37
N PRO A 68 -9.35 -14.12 -19.54
CA PRO A 68 -8.11 -13.39 -19.69
C PRO A 68 -8.30 -11.92 -19.25
N ARG A 69 -7.26 -11.36 -18.60
CA ARG A 69 -7.16 -9.91 -18.48
C ARG A 69 -7.20 -9.32 -19.90
N VAL A 70 -8.03 -8.33 -20.11
CA VAL A 70 -8.06 -7.55 -21.35
C VAL A 70 -7.37 -6.23 -21.07
N ASP A 71 -6.42 -5.88 -21.92
CA ASP A 71 -5.75 -4.58 -21.88
C ASP A 71 -6.30 -3.72 -23.04
N GLY A 72 -6.55 -2.45 -22.75
CA GLY A 72 -7.01 -1.50 -23.75
C GLY A 72 -5.82 -0.88 -24.46
N ASP A 73 -5.63 -1.20 -25.74
CA ASP A 73 -4.62 -0.58 -26.60
C ASP A 73 -5.24 0.51 -27.47
N GLY A 74 -4.85 1.77 -27.19
CA GLY A 74 -5.30 2.97 -27.92
C GLY A 74 -4.69 3.12 -29.30
N GLY A 75 -4.21 2.05 -29.92
CA GLY A 75 -3.67 2.08 -31.27
C GLY A 75 -4.62 2.73 -32.27
N SER A 76 -4.08 3.35 -33.27
CA SER A 76 -4.53 4.16 -34.41
C SER A 76 -5.94 3.92 -35.04
N ARG A 77 -6.87 3.26 -34.38
CA ARG A 77 -8.18 2.90 -34.95
C ARG A 77 -9.26 3.98 -34.80
N THR A 78 -8.98 5.07 -34.12
CA THR A 78 -9.95 6.11 -33.88
C THR A 78 -9.47 7.44 -34.46
N GLY A 79 -10.13 7.92 -35.50
CA GLY A 79 -9.85 9.19 -36.17
C GLY A 79 -10.05 10.46 -35.33
N GLY A 80 -9.84 10.40 -34.02
CA GLY A 80 -10.08 11.49 -33.07
C GLY A 80 -8.96 11.77 -32.07
N GLY A 81 -7.75 11.30 -32.30
CA GLY A 81 -6.63 11.45 -31.37
C GLY A 81 -6.15 10.11 -30.78
N LYS A 82 -4.87 10.04 -30.45
CA LYS A 82 -4.26 8.84 -29.84
C LYS A 82 -4.73 8.71 -28.40
N LEU A 83 -5.51 7.68 -28.09
CA LEU A 83 -5.84 7.33 -26.72
C LEU A 83 -4.62 6.66 -26.05
N PRO A 84 -4.43 6.84 -24.74
CA PRO A 84 -3.37 6.15 -23.99
C PRO A 84 -3.63 4.64 -23.95
N PHE A 85 -2.58 3.85 -23.78
CA PHE A 85 -2.74 2.47 -23.33
C PHE A 85 -3.30 2.46 -21.91
N ILE A 86 -4.26 1.56 -21.65
CA ILE A 86 -4.79 1.31 -20.29
C ILE A 86 -4.73 -0.18 -19.96
N CYS A 87 -4.47 -0.51 -18.71
CA CYS A 87 -4.60 -1.86 -18.19
C CYS A 87 -5.07 -1.86 -16.75
N VAL A 88 -5.83 -2.87 -16.38
CA VAL A 88 -6.13 -3.15 -14.98
C VAL A 88 -4.89 -3.76 -14.34
N LEU A 89 -4.53 -3.35 -13.11
CA LEU A 89 -3.38 -3.89 -12.41
C LEU A 89 -3.72 -5.22 -11.72
N ALA A 90 -4.05 -6.21 -12.54
CA ALA A 90 -4.34 -7.59 -12.16
C ALA A 90 -3.53 -8.54 -13.06
N PRO A 91 -3.10 -9.72 -12.56
CA PRO A 91 -2.49 -10.74 -13.40
C PRO A 91 -3.50 -11.32 -14.38
N LYS A 92 -3.04 -12.15 -15.35
CA LYS A 92 -3.91 -12.80 -16.35
C LYS A 92 -4.90 -13.80 -15.74
N GLN A 93 -4.56 -14.38 -14.60
CA GLN A 93 -5.46 -15.26 -13.83
C GLN A 93 -6.31 -14.46 -12.84
N ILE A 94 -7.31 -15.12 -12.22
CA ILE A 94 -8.09 -14.52 -11.14
C ILE A 94 -7.16 -14.14 -10.00
N ALA A 95 -7.14 -12.86 -9.64
CA ALA A 95 -6.37 -12.36 -8.52
C ALA A 95 -7.18 -12.41 -7.22
N LEU A 96 -6.52 -12.84 -6.15
CA LEU A 96 -7.15 -13.01 -4.84
C LEU A 96 -6.99 -11.77 -3.96
N THR A 97 -7.94 -11.62 -3.04
CA THR A 97 -7.91 -10.69 -1.92
C THR A 97 -8.51 -11.30 -0.67
N THR A 98 -7.99 -10.93 0.50
CA THR A 98 -8.63 -11.27 1.80
C THR A 98 -9.68 -10.23 2.18
N GLN A 99 -9.64 -9.04 1.57
CA GLN A 99 -10.46 -7.91 1.96
C GLN A 99 -11.88 -8.01 1.40
N ALA A 100 -12.86 -7.66 2.24
CA ALA A 100 -14.25 -7.58 1.82
C ALA A 100 -14.49 -6.41 0.85
N GLN A 101 -13.71 -5.36 0.97
CA GLN A 101 -13.84 -4.11 0.22
C GLN A 101 -12.46 -3.64 -0.27
N PRO A 102 -11.80 -4.37 -1.19
CA PRO A 102 -10.46 -4.03 -1.65
C PRO A 102 -10.42 -2.73 -2.46
N ALA A 103 -9.22 -2.22 -2.69
CA ALA A 103 -8.99 -1.25 -3.73
C ALA A 103 -8.69 -1.94 -5.06
N LEU A 104 -9.25 -1.44 -6.14
CA LEU A 104 -8.99 -1.86 -7.52
C LEU A 104 -8.09 -0.82 -8.18
N PHE A 105 -7.10 -1.27 -8.95
CA PHE A 105 -6.06 -0.39 -9.51
C PHE A 105 -5.99 -0.56 -11.02
N TRP A 106 -5.81 0.55 -11.73
CA TRP A 106 -5.49 0.55 -13.16
C TRP A 106 -4.35 1.52 -13.46
N PHE A 107 -3.79 1.36 -14.62
CA PHE A 107 -2.71 2.19 -15.13
C PHE A 107 -3.08 2.72 -16.51
N GLN A 108 -2.71 3.97 -16.79
CA GLN A 108 -2.71 4.53 -18.14
C GLN A 108 -1.40 5.24 -18.44
N THR A 109 -0.93 5.14 -19.68
CA THR A 109 0.40 5.63 -20.07
C THR A 109 0.50 7.14 -20.09
N GLU A 110 -0.53 7.82 -20.50
CA GLU A 110 -0.55 9.27 -20.75
C GLU A 110 -1.85 9.89 -20.23
N PRO A 111 -1.88 11.21 -19.96
CA PRO A 111 -3.12 11.91 -19.63
C PRO A 111 -4.19 11.72 -20.72
N SER A 112 -5.44 11.68 -20.32
CA SER A 112 -6.59 11.62 -21.23
C SER A 112 -7.64 12.64 -20.83
N ASN A 113 -8.29 13.21 -21.85
CA ASN A 113 -9.49 14.05 -21.68
C ASN A 113 -10.80 13.25 -21.86
N ALA A 114 -10.71 11.95 -22.11
CA ALA A 114 -11.89 11.09 -22.14
C ALA A 114 -12.47 10.92 -20.74
N GLY A 115 -13.79 10.85 -20.62
CA GLY A 115 -14.44 10.38 -19.42
C GLY A 115 -14.05 8.94 -19.12
N PHE A 116 -14.24 8.49 -17.89
CA PHE A 116 -14.04 7.06 -17.58
C PHE A 116 -15.31 6.44 -16.96
N GLU A 117 -15.47 5.15 -17.21
CA GLU A 117 -16.46 4.32 -16.55
C GLU A 117 -15.78 3.13 -15.91
N LEU A 118 -16.04 2.90 -14.62
CA LEU A 118 -15.58 1.73 -13.89
C LEU A 118 -16.78 0.88 -13.48
N THR A 119 -16.73 -0.40 -13.78
CA THR A 119 -17.83 -1.33 -13.51
C THR A 119 -17.29 -2.53 -12.72
N VAL A 120 -18.05 -3.04 -11.75
CA VAL A 120 -17.82 -4.31 -11.08
C VAL A 120 -19.06 -5.15 -11.24
N THR A 121 -18.93 -6.34 -11.83
CA THR A 121 -20.04 -7.25 -12.13
C THR A 121 -19.87 -8.58 -11.40
N GLU A 122 -20.98 -9.08 -10.90
CA GLU A 122 -21.07 -10.43 -10.35
C GLU A 122 -21.51 -11.41 -11.45
N PRO A 123 -20.94 -12.62 -11.53
CA PRO A 123 -21.38 -13.61 -12.52
C PRO A 123 -22.88 -13.86 -12.44
N LYS A 124 -23.51 -13.96 -13.61
CA LYS A 124 -24.95 -14.26 -13.75
C LYS A 124 -25.92 -13.20 -13.21
N LYS A 125 -25.42 -12.02 -12.79
CA LYS A 125 -26.26 -10.88 -12.48
C LYS A 125 -26.27 -9.90 -13.65
N ALA A 126 -27.47 -9.43 -14.04
CA ALA A 126 -27.63 -8.47 -15.14
C ALA A 126 -27.15 -7.07 -14.73
N GLU A 127 -27.37 -6.70 -13.48
CA GLU A 127 -26.99 -5.40 -12.96
C GLU A 127 -25.57 -5.41 -12.36
N PRO A 128 -24.74 -4.39 -12.61
CA PRO A 128 -23.44 -4.27 -12.00
C PRO A 128 -23.56 -4.01 -10.49
N LEU A 129 -22.67 -4.59 -9.72
CA LEU A 129 -22.52 -4.33 -8.29
C LEU A 129 -22.04 -2.90 -8.02
N LEU A 130 -21.26 -2.35 -8.95
CA LEU A 130 -20.80 -0.96 -8.94
C LEU A 130 -20.71 -0.46 -10.36
N SER A 131 -21.22 0.75 -10.61
CA SER A 131 -21.00 1.50 -11.84
C SER A 131 -20.65 2.94 -11.47
N LEU A 132 -19.45 3.38 -11.85
CA LEU A 132 -18.94 4.71 -11.60
C LEU A 132 -18.63 5.38 -12.91
N LYS A 133 -19.00 6.64 -13.02
CA LYS A 133 -18.60 7.52 -14.12
C LYS A 133 -17.77 8.65 -13.54
N GLY A 134 -16.65 8.94 -14.14
CA GLY A 134 -15.74 9.97 -13.70
C GLY A 134 -15.47 11.00 -14.77
N GLY A 135 -14.91 12.14 -14.33
CA GLY A 135 -14.72 13.33 -15.14
C GLY A 135 -13.66 13.19 -16.23
N GLU A 136 -13.61 14.23 -17.05
CA GLU A 136 -12.90 14.33 -18.34
C GLU A 136 -11.39 14.58 -18.22
N LYS A 137 -10.75 14.52 -17.12
CA LYS A 137 -9.29 14.73 -17.04
C LYS A 137 -8.67 13.68 -16.17
N GLN A 138 -8.07 12.69 -16.80
CA GLN A 138 -7.30 11.66 -16.13
C GLN A 138 -5.81 11.91 -16.34
N ALA A 139 -5.03 11.96 -15.27
CA ALA A 139 -3.57 11.99 -15.37
C ALA A 139 -3.04 10.65 -15.91
N GLY A 140 -1.84 10.63 -16.47
CA GLY A 140 -1.12 9.38 -16.67
C GLY A 140 -0.66 8.77 -15.34
N GLY A 141 -0.41 7.46 -15.32
CA GLY A 141 0.09 6.75 -14.14
C GLY A 141 -0.90 5.78 -13.54
N THR A 142 -0.66 5.43 -12.29
CA THR A 142 -1.48 4.47 -11.52
C THR A 142 -2.62 5.17 -10.80
N HIS A 143 -3.82 4.65 -11.00
CA HIS A 143 -5.06 5.10 -10.37
C HIS A 143 -5.67 4.00 -9.50
N SER A 144 -6.57 4.37 -8.63
CA SER A 144 -7.30 3.40 -7.80
C SER A 144 -8.71 3.85 -7.44
N VAL A 145 -9.58 2.88 -7.24
CA VAL A 145 -10.89 3.05 -6.63
C VAL A 145 -11.01 2.13 -5.42
N SER A 146 -11.48 2.65 -4.30
CA SER A 146 -11.71 1.88 -3.08
C SER A 146 -13.16 1.43 -3.05
N LEU A 147 -13.41 0.12 -3.04
CA LEU A 147 -14.77 -0.41 -2.88
C LEU A 147 -15.39 -0.01 -1.53
N ALA A 148 -14.57 0.20 -0.50
CA ALA A 148 -15.02 0.68 0.81
C ALA A 148 -15.68 2.06 0.72
N LYS A 149 -15.13 2.98 -0.09
CA LYS A 149 -15.72 4.32 -0.28
C LYS A 149 -17.11 4.26 -0.93
N HIS A 150 -17.38 3.23 -1.68
CA HIS A 150 -18.66 3.00 -2.37
C HIS A 150 -19.55 2.00 -1.65
N LYS A 151 -19.15 1.53 -0.44
CA LYS A 151 -19.88 0.56 0.38
C LYS A 151 -20.17 -0.77 -0.36
N VAL A 152 -19.31 -1.13 -1.30
CA VAL A 152 -19.42 -2.37 -2.09
C VAL A 152 -18.62 -3.47 -1.39
N THR A 153 -19.27 -4.59 -1.08
CA THR A 153 -18.68 -5.71 -0.38
C THR A 153 -18.68 -6.96 -1.27
N LEU A 154 -17.51 -7.57 -1.44
CA LEU A 154 -17.35 -8.81 -2.18
C LEU A 154 -17.72 -10.02 -1.31
N VAL A 155 -18.56 -10.90 -1.83
CA VAL A 155 -18.89 -12.16 -1.18
C VAL A 155 -17.72 -13.14 -1.30
N PRO A 156 -17.35 -13.90 -0.24
CA PRO A 156 -16.30 -14.88 -0.31
C PRO A 156 -16.53 -15.92 -1.41
N ASN A 157 -15.47 -16.35 -2.08
CA ASN A 157 -15.45 -17.36 -3.12
C ASN A 157 -16.21 -17.04 -4.41
N VAL A 158 -16.78 -15.84 -4.56
CA VAL A 158 -17.35 -15.34 -5.80
C VAL A 158 -16.26 -14.60 -6.60
N SER A 159 -16.15 -14.91 -7.89
CA SER A 159 -15.25 -14.22 -8.81
C SER A 159 -15.99 -13.08 -9.49
N TYR A 160 -15.54 -11.86 -9.27
CA TYR A 160 -16.11 -10.65 -9.88
C TYR A 160 -15.24 -10.23 -11.06
N GLN A 161 -15.88 -9.87 -12.17
CA GLN A 161 -15.21 -9.13 -13.24
C GLN A 161 -15.29 -7.64 -12.94
N TRP A 162 -14.23 -6.92 -13.19
CA TRP A 162 -14.26 -5.47 -13.17
C TRP A 162 -13.56 -4.89 -14.39
N SER A 163 -13.99 -3.74 -14.81
CA SER A 163 -13.46 -3.07 -16.00
C SER A 163 -13.33 -1.57 -15.77
N ILE A 164 -12.40 -0.99 -16.50
CA ILE A 164 -12.27 0.45 -16.70
C ILE A 164 -12.37 0.73 -18.18
N ALA A 165 -13.23 1.68 -18.56
CA ALA A 165 -13.36 2.17 -19.92
C ALA A 165 -12.98 3.64 -19.97
N LEU A 166 -12.17 4.06 -20.94
CA LEU A 166 -12.06 5.44 -21.37
C LEU A 166 -13.09 5.69 -22.46
N VAL A 167 -13.89 6.73 -22.28
CA VAL A 167 -15.03 7.07 -23.13
C VAL A 167 -14.74 8.38 -23.86
N PRO A 168 -14.11 8.35 -25.04
CA PRO A 168 -13.77 9.56 -25.79
C PRO A 168 -15.00 10.24 -26.39
N ASP A 169 -16.05 9.47 -26.66
CA ASP A 169 -17.29 9.94 -27.27
C ASP A 169 -18.48 9.20 -26.69
N ALA A 170 -19.23 9.85 -25.80
CA ALA A 170 -20.39 9.25 -25.15
C ALA A 170 -21.52 8.85 -26.13
N LYS A 171 -21.52 9.44 -27.34
CA LYS A 171 -22.50 9.11 -28.42
C LYS A 171 -22.04 7.95 -29.28
N ASN A 172 -20.75 7.60 -29.27
CA ASN A 172 -20.18 6.52 -30.05
C ASN A 172 -19.32 5.59 -29.19
N ARG A 173 -19.96 4.67 -28.51
CA ARG A 173 -19.34 3.73 -27.56
C ARG A 173 -18.41 2.69 -28.23
N SER A 174 -18.48 2.57 -29.58
CA SER A 174 -17.53 1.69 -30.32
C SER A 174 -16.08 2.21 -30.25
N LYS A 175 -15.88 3.45 -29.85
CA LYS A 175 -14.58 4.08 -29.64
C LYS A 175 -14.02 3.88 -28.22
N ASP A 176 -14.77 3.26 -27.34
CA ASP A 176 -14.33 3.05 -25.96
C ASP A 176 -13.10 2.15 -25.92
N LEU A 177 -12.19 2.55 -25.05
CA LEU A 177 -11.00 1.76 -24.74
C LEU A 177 -11.21 1.07 -23.40
N ILE A 178 -11.32 -0.25 -23.43
CA ILE A 178 -11.72 -1.04 -22.25
C ILE A 178 -10.57 -1.94 -21.81
N ALA A 179 -10.27 -1.92 -20.49
CA ALA A 179 -9.45 -2.90 -19.84
C ALA A 179 -10.25 -3.60 -18.74
N SER A 180 -10.05 -4.91 -18.59
CA SER A 180 -10.79 -5.68 -17.59
C SER A 180 -9.95 -6.79 -16.95
N GLY A 181 -10.36 -7.20 -15.77
CA GLY A 181 -9.73 -8.28 -15.01
C GLY A 181 -10.68 -8.84 -13.96
N TYR A 182 -10.15 -9.73 -13.12
CA TYR A 182 -10.95 -10.46 -12.14
C TYR A 182 -10.40 -10.29 -10.74
N VAL A 183 -11.32 -10.23 -9.77
CA VAL A 183 -11.03 -10.24 -8.35
C VAL A 183 -11.89 -11.30 -7.65
N LYS A 184 -11.28 -12.06 -6.74
CA LYS A 184 -11.99 -13.04 -5.91
C LYS A 184 -11.57 -12.86 -4.47
N ARG A 185 -12.56 -12.66 -3.60
CA ARG A 185 -12.31 -12.66 -2.16
C ARG A 185 -12.25 -14.09 -1.67
N VAL A 186 -11.25 -14.40 -0.82
CA VAL A 186 -11.14 -15.69 -0.13
C VAL A 186 -10.77 -15.45 1.33
N GLU A 187 -11.02 -16.43 2.17
CA GLU A 187 -10.61 -16.41 3.57
C GLU A 187 -9.08 -16.37 3.70
N ALA A 188 -8.59 -15.57 4.64
CA ALA A 188 -7.17 -15.52 4.94
C ALA A 188 -6.71 -16.84 5.60
N PRO A 189 -5.54 -17.39 5.22
CA PRO A 189 -4.99 -18.54 5.91
C PRO A 189 -4.73 -18.26 7.39
N ALA A 190 -4.82 -19.31 8.21
CA ALA A 190 -4.52 -19.20 9.64
C ALA A 190 -3.11 -18.60 9.85
N GLY A 191 -3.00 -17.67 10.80
CA GLY A 191 -1.75 -16.98 11.13
C GLY A 191 -1.35 -15.82 10.22
N LEU A 192 -1.96 -15.65 9.05
CA LEU A 192 -1.67 -14.52 8.16
C LEU A 192 -2.02 -13.18 8.84
N ALA A 193 -3.18 -13.10 9.48
CA ALA A 193 -3.63 -11.89 10.17
C ALA A 193 -2.62 -11.40 11.23
N ALA A 194 -2.08 -12.33 12.05
CA ALA A 194 -1.10 -12.00 13.08
C ALA A 194 0.23 -11.48 12.51
N GLN A 195 0.64 -11.97 11.32
CA GLN A 195 1.84 -11.46 10.64
C GLN A 195 1.60 -10.04 10.09
N ILE A 196 0.42 -9.81 9.52
CA ILE A 196 0.04 -8.52 8.93
C ILE A 196 -0.11 -7.43 10.00
N GLU A 197 -0.69 -7.75 11.14
CA GLU A 197 -0.92 -6.78 12.23
C GLU A 197 0.37 -6.10 12.69
N LYS A 198 1.46 -6.86 12.80
CA LYS A 198 2.77 -6.40 13.29
C LYS A 198 3.64 -5.77 12.21
N ALA A 199 3.27 -5.88 10.94
CA ALA A 199 4.10 -5.48 9.82
C ALA A 199 3.84 -4.04 9.37
N ALA A 200 4.88 -3.33 8.95
CA ALA A 200 4.74 -2.05 8.23
C ALA A 200 4.11 -2.27 6.83
N PRO A 201 3.50 -1.25 6.19
CA PRO A 201 2.81 -1.43 4.90
C PRO A 201 3.66 -2.09 3.81
N ALA A 202 4.94 -1.73 3.69
CA ALA A 202 5.84 -2.36 2.72
C ALA A 202 6.12 -3.84 3.03
N ASP A 203 6.22 -4.21 4.30
CA ASP A 203 6.42 -5.60 4.73
C ASP A 203 5.12 -6.41 4.56
N ARG A 204 3.95 -5.80 4.82
CA ARG A 204 2.64 -6.40 4.51
C ARG A 204 2.53 -6.76 3.04
N ALA A 205 3.01 -5.89 2.14
CA ALA A 205 3.01 -6.18 0.71
C ALA A 205 3.78 -7.47 0.38
N ALA A 206 4.94 -7.67 0.99
CA ALA A 206 5.73 -8.88 0.79
C ALA A 206 5.02 -10.14 1.33
N ILE A 207 4.43 -10.05 2.53
CA ILE A 207 3.69 -11.15 3.15
C ILE A 207 2.49 -11.55 2.28
N TYR A 208 1.68 -10.57 1.83
CA TYR A 208 0.55 -10.83 0.97
C TYR A 208 0.95 -11.40 -0.40
N ALA A 209 2.02 -10.87 -1.02
CA ALA A 209 2.52 -11.38 -2.29
C ALA A 209 2.94 -12.85 -2.18
N GLN A 210 3.70 -13.22 -1.16
CA GLN A 210 4.12 -14.60 -0.89
C GLN A 210 2.93 -15.53 -0.62
N ALA A 211 1.89 -15.02 0.04
CA ALA A 211 0.66 -15.77 0.32
C ALA A 211 -0.31 -15.83 -0.88
N GLY A 212 0.00 -15.16 -2.01
CA GLY A 212 -0.81 -15.19 -3.22
C GLY A 212 -1.97 -14.18 -3.27
N PHE A 213 -1.99 -13.21 -2.36
CA PHE A 213 -3.02 -12.17 -2.29
C PHE A 213 -2.58 -10.91 -3.06
N TRP A 214 -2.84 -10.91 -4.36
CA TRP A 214 -2.40 -9.86 -5.28
C TRP A 214 -2.88 -8.46 -4.92
N TYR A 215 -4.21 -8.31 -4.73
CA TYR A 215 -4.79 -7.00 -4.45
C TYR A 215 -4.36 -6.44 -3.11
N ASP A 216 -4.20 -7.30 -2.09
CA ASP A 216 -3.73 -6.90 -0.77
C ASP A 216 -2.27 -6.47 -0.81
N ALA A 217 -1.43 -7.17 -1.59
CA ALA A 217 -0.03 -6.80 -1.81
C ALA A 217 0.08 -5.46 -2.54
N LEU A 218 -0.68 -5.30 -3.63
CA LEU A 218 -0.69 -4.07 -4.43
C LEU A 218 -1.21 -2.87 -3.63
N GLN A 219 -2.25 -3.07 -2.84
CA GLN A 219 -2.79 -2.04 -1.96
C GLN A 219 -1.78 -1.64 -0.87
N SER A 220 -1.14 -2.61 -0.22
CA SER A 220 -0.19 -2.35 0.86
C SER A 220 1.02 -1.58 0.37
N ILE A 221 1.62 -1.95 -0.78
CA ILE A 221 2.75 -1.21 -1.34
C ILE A 221 2.34 0.19 -1.82
N SER A 222 1.11 0.35 -2.35
CA SER A 222 0.61 1.65 -2.78
C SER A 222 0.32 2.58 -1.59
N ILE A 223 -0.12 2.04 -0.45
CA ILE A 223 -0.25 2.80 0.80
C ILE A 223 1.14 3.27 1.25
N ALA A 224 2.16 2.40 1.27
CA ALA A 224 3.52 2.76 1.66
C ALA A 224 4.09 3.89 0.77
N ILE A 225 3.87 3.83 -0.54
CA ILE A 225 4.25 4.91 -1.47
C ILE A 225 3.54 6.22 -1.11
N GLY A 226 2.24 6.16 -0.80
CA GLY A 226 1.46 7.33 -0.41
C GLY A 226 1.92 7.94 0.93
N GLU A 227 2.32 7.13 1.89
CA GLU A 227 2.87 7.59 3.17
C GLU A 227 4.23 8.27 2.98
N ALA A 228 5.13 7.68 2.19
CA ALA A 228 6.41 8.29 1.84
C ALA A 228 6.23 9.62 1.09
N ALA A 229 5.22 9.71 0.22
CA ALA A 229 4.90 10.94 -0.50
C ALA A 229 4.42 12.07 0.43
N LYS A 230 3.68 11.76 1.48
CA LYS A 230 3.23 12.76 2.47
C LYS A 230 4.41 13.44 3.18
N VAL A 231 5.47 12.69 3.46
CA VAL A 231 6.69 13.20 4.10
C VAL A 231 7.77 13.62 3.09
N LYS A 232 7.46 13.57 1.78
CA LYS A 232 8.34 13.93 0.66
C LYS A 232 9.68 13.17 0.64
N ASP A 233 9.68 11.92 1.12
CA ASP A 233 10.85 11.04 1.05
C ASP A 233 10.99 10.43 -0.36
N THR A 234 11.69 11.15 -1.21
CA THR A 234 11.89 10.77 -2.62
C THR A 234 12.64 9.45 -2.78
N ASN A 235 13.58 9.12 -1.88
CA ASN A 235 14.33 7.88 -1.91
C ASN A 235 13.43 6.69 -1.56
N ALA A 236 12.66 6.81 -0.49
CA ALA A 236 11.67 5.79 -0.12
C ALA A 236 10.63 5.58 -1.22
N ILE A 237 10.11 6.66 -1.82
CA ILE A 237 9.18 6.56 -2.96
C ILE A 237 9.79 5.77 -4.10
N ALA A 238 11.03 6.09 -4.50
CA ALA A 238 11.70 5.39 -5.61
C ALA A 238 11.90 3.90 -5.31
N ASP A 239 12.31 3.54 -4.10
CA ASP A 239 12.52 2.15 -3.71
C ASP A 239 11.20 1.37 -3.59
N LEU A 240 10.15 1.97 -3.02
CA LEU A 240 8.83 1.36 -2.95
C LEU A 240 8.19 1.18 -4.33
N LYS A 241 8.38 2.13 -5.25
CA LYS A 241 7.98 1.99 -6.65
C LYS A 241 8.70 0.82 -7.34
N LYS A 242 10.01 0.66 -7.12
CA LYS A 242 10.76 -0.51 -7.63
C LYS A 242 10.21 -1.84 -7.08
N MET A 243 9.83 -1.87 -5.80
CA MET A 243 9.16 -3.03 -5.21
C MET A 243 7.81 -3.30 -5.90
N ARG A 244 6.99 -2.26 -6.13
CA ARG A 244 5.72 -2.41 -6.86
C ARG A 244 5.96 -2.87 -8.30
N ALA A 245 6.95 -2.31 -8.99
CA ALA A 245 7.32 -2.75 -10.33
C ALA A 245 7.66 -4.24 -10.39
N SER A 246 8.38 -4.78 -9.40
CA SER A 246 8.69 -6.22 -9.35
C SER A 246 7.45 -7.11 -9.21
N LEU A 247 6.42 -6.65 -8.50
CA LEU A 247 5.12 -7.32 -8.43
C LEU A 247 4.40 -7.25 -9.78
N LEU A 248 4.34 -6.06 -10.37
CA LEU A 248 3.66 -5.82 -11.65
C LEU A 248 4.25 -6.66 -12.79
N GLU A 249 5.58 -6.84 -12.84
CA GLU A 249 6.24 -7.71 -13.82
C GLU A 249 5.79 -9.16 -13.73
N GLN A 250 5.63 -9.68 -12.51
CA GLN A 250 5.15 -11.04 -12.28
C GLN A 250 3.69 -11.22 -12.72
N GLY A 251 2.90 -10.13 -12.80
CA GLY A 251 1.57 -10.10 -13.39
C GLY A 251 1.56 -9.86 -14.91
N ASP A 252 2.72 -9.81 -15.58
CA ASP A 252 2.87 -9.42 -17.00
C ASP A 252 2.32 -8.02 -17.31
N LEU A 253 2.56 -7.06 -16.39
CA LEU A 253 2.14 -5.65 -16.48
C LEU A 253 3.35 -4.75 -16.81
N LYS A 254 4.04 -5.06 -17.91
CA LYS A 254 5.35 -4.46 -18.26
C LYS A 254 5.33 -2.94 -18.37
N GLN A 255 4.29 -2.35 -18.96
CA GLN A 255 4.21 -0.89 -19.14
C GLN A 255 4.03 -0.16 -17.79
N ALA A 256 3.17 -0.68 -16.91
CA ALA A 256 2.98 -0.13 -15.57
C ALA A 256 4.25 -0.29 -14.72
N ALA A 257 4.93 -1.44 -14.81
CA ALA A 257 6.20 -1.69 -14.12
C ALA A 257 7.31 -0.75 -14.60
N ALA A 258 7.40 -0.49 -15.91
CA ALA A 258 8.37 0.44 -16.48
C ALA A 258 8.11 1.89 -16.03
N ALA A 259 6.85 2.29 -15.87
CA ALA A 259 6.49 3.61 -15.34
C ALA A 259 6.90 3.80 -13.88
N ASP A 260 6.81 2.75 -13.06
CA ASP A 260 7.24 2.79 -11.66
C ASP A 260 8.77 2.84 -11.47
N ARG A 261 9.54 2.52 -12.51
CA ARG A 261 11.01 2.58 -12.48
C ARG A 261 11.58 3.92 -12.90
N LYS A 262 10.76 4.79 -13.46
CA LYS A 262 11.12 6.18 -13.80
C LYS A 262 10.99 7.08 -12.58
#